data_75c98cf5ebad606b9bbe0773bc85d361
#
_entry.id   75c98cf5ebad606b9bbe0773bc85d361
#
_cell.length_a   1.000
_cell.length_b   1.000
_cell.length_c   1.000
_cell.angle_alpha   90.00
_cell.angle_beta   90.00
_cell.angle_gamma   90.00
#
_symmetry.space_group_name_H-M   'P 1'
#
loop_
_entity.id
_entity.type
_entity.pdbx_description
1 polymer ?
#
loop_
_entity_poly.entity_id
_entity_poly.type
_entity_poly.pdbx_seq_one_letter_code
_entity_poly.pdbx_strand_id
1 'polypeptide(L)'
;MIGTYYRLSLADEDVSADKAESNSIQGQRGLVEGYIMARPELATEPRQEYVDDGYSGTSTSRPAFQRLIQDAQDGKIKTIIVKDFSRFARDYIEAGDYMERIFPLLGVRFISVNDGYDSGMQAGNDVRGLEVAIKNIINASYSRDLSAKIAAADHVMQKKGMYLGGYRPFGFLPDPNDCHKLILDPVASRYVRLIFELALQGNRTGTIAKIPVSYTHLTLPT
;
A
#
# COMPACT_ATOMS: atom_id res chain seq x y z
N MET A 1 -2.52 -7.87 -31.25
CA MET A 1 -2.02 -6.60 -30.64
C MET A 1 -2.07 -6.71 -29.14
N ILE A 2 -1.07 -6.17 -28.43
CA ILE A 2 -0.96 -6.14 -26.99
C ILE A 2 -1.59 -4.87 -26.43
N GLY A 3 -2.45 -4.99 -25.41
CA GLY A 3 -2.92 -3.89 -24.58
C GLY A 3 -2.15 -3.85 -23.25
N THR A 4 -1.44 -2.75 -22.97
CA THR A 4 -0.79 -2.54 -21.68
C THR A 4 -1.64 -1.59 -20.84
N TYR A 5 -1.95 -1.96 -19.60
CA TYR A 5 -2.79 -1.16 -18.73
C TYR A 5 -2.07 -0.69 -17.48
N TYR A 6 -2.17 0.59 -17.22
CA TYR A 6 -1.54 1.28 -16.09
C TYR A 6 -2.56 2.05 -15.27
N ARG A 7 -2.42 2.03 -13.97
CA ARG A 7 -3.32 2.75 -13.06
C ARG A 7 -2.60 3.24 -11.81
N LEU A 8 -2.88 4.47 -11.38
CA LEU A 8 -2.50 4.95 -10.06
C LEU A 8 -3.17 4.14 -8.95
N SER A 9 -2.45 3.94 -7.85
CA SER A 9 -3.02 3.43 -6.59
C SER A 9 -3.37 4.61 -5.69
N LEU A 10 -4.44 4.47 -4.91
CA LEU A 10 -4.77 5.43 -3.84
C LEU A 10 -3.65 5.60 -2.79
N ALA A 11 -2.70 4.67 -2.74
CA ALA A 11 -1.54 4.74 -1.83
C ALA A 11 -0.35 5.50 -2.44
N ASP A 12 -0.39 5.84 -3.73
CA ASP A 12 0.71 6.46 -4.48
C ASP A 12 0.45 7.97 -4.71
N GLU A 13 -0.30 8.64 -3.84
CA GLU A 13 -0.69 10.07 -3.94
C GLU A 13 0.48 11.08 -3.76
N ASP A 14 1.71 10.71 -4.04
CA ASP A 14 2.84 11.66 -4.14
C ASP A 14 2.81 12.41 -5.48
N VAL A 15 1.70 13.10 -5.75
CA VAL A 15 1.58 13.98 -6.91
C VAL A 15 2.01 15.39 -6.52
N SER A 16 3.27 15.73 -6.76
CA SER A 16 3.65 17.14 -6.91
C SER A 16 2.95 17.68 -8.17
N ALA A 17 2.21 18.77 -8.03
CA ALA A 17 1.31 19.36 -9.03
C ALA A 17 1.93 19.76 -10.39
N ASP A 18 3.21 19.49 -10.63
CA ASP A 18 4.00 19.96 -11.79
C ASP A 18 4.43 18.84 -12.76
N LYS A 19 4.01 17.59 -12.57
CA LYS A 19 4.41 16.49 -13.47
C LYS A 19 3.25 16.02 -14.34
N ALA A 20 3.49 15.91 -15.63
CA ALA A 20 2.53 15.43 -16.63
C ALA A 20 2.11 13.97 -16.42
N GLU A 21 2.85 13.19 -15.64
CA GLU A 21 2.58 11.78 -15.32
C GLU A 21 3.20 11.38 -13.98
N SER A 22 2.50 10.54 -13.21
CA SER A 22 2.98 10.03 -11.93
C SER A 22 4.23 9.14 -12.07
N ASN A 23 5.20 9.29 -11.17
CA ASN A 23 6.37 8.39 -11.07
C ASN A 23 5.97 6.92 -10.94
N SER A 24 4.81 6.63 -10.36
CA SER A 24 4.27 5.28 -10.23
C SER A 24 3.87 4.68 -11.58
N ILE A 25 3.27 5.46 -12.49
CA ILE A 25 2.93 5.01 -13.86
C ILE A 25 4.20 4.75 -14.66
N GLN A 26 5.21 5.64 -14.58
CA GLN A 26 6.49 5.45 -15.26
C GLN A 26 7.20 4.16 -14.79
N GLY A 27 7.17 3.89 -13.47
CA GLY A 27 7.72 2.65 -12.92
C GLY A 27 6.97 1.39 -13.40
N GLN A 28 5.64 1.46 -13.52
CA GLN A 28 4.84 0.37 -14.09
C GLN A 28 5.19 0.14 -15.56
N ARG A 29 5.31 1.22 -16.34
CA ARG A 29 5.68 1.15 -17.76
C ARG A 29 7.05 0.50 -17.95
N GLY A 30 8.08 0.95 -17.24
CA GLY A 30 9.42 0.39 -17.32
C GLY A 30 9.46 -1.12 -17.02
N LEU A 31 8.72 -1.57 -16.03
CA LEU A 31 8.64 -2.99 -15.66
C LEU A 31 7.95 -3.82 -16.76
N VAL A 32 6.81 -3.35 -17.28
CA VAL A 32 6.06 -4.05 -18.34
C VAL A 32 6.85 -4.08 -19.63
N GLU A 33 7.50 -2.98 -20.01
CA GLU A 33 8.36 -2.91 -21.19
C GLU A 33 9.56 -3.88 -21.07
N GLY A 34 10.21 -3.91 -19.92
CA GLY A 34 11.29 -4.87 -19.67
C GLY A 34 10.84 -6.31 -19.80
N TYR A 35 9.64 -6.64 -19.31
CA TYR A 35 9.04 -7.96 -19.46
C TYR A 35 8.77 -8.31 -20.92
N ILE A 36 8.21 -7.38 -21.72
CA ILE A 36 7.92 -7.58 -23.13
C ILE A 36 9.21 -7.75 -23.94
N MET A 37 10.21 -6.91 -23.71
CA MET A 37 11.49 -6.96 -24.44
C MET A 37 12.28 -8.25 -24.18
N ALA A 38 12.13 -8.83 -23.00
CA ALA A 38 12.75 -10.11 -22.66
C ALA A 38 12.11 -11.32 -23.36
N ARG A 39 11.00 -11.12 -24.11
CA ARG A 39 10.23 -12.20 -24.76
C ARG A 39 10.03 -11.91 -26.26
N PRO A 40 10.78 -12.60 -27.16
CA PRO A 40 10.72 -12.32 -28.59
C PRO A 40 9.32 -12.40 -29.19
N GLU A 41 8.46 -13.30 -28.66
CA GLU A 41 7.08 -13.48 -29.12
C GLU A 41 6.19 -12.25 -28.81
N LEU A 42 6.51 -11.49 -27.77
CA LEU A 42 5.76 -10.27 -27.38
C LEU A 42 6.42 -9.02 -27.98
N ALA A 43 7.75 -9.03 -28.14
CA ALA A 43 8.52 -7.84 -28.54
C ALA A 43 8.13 -7.33 -29.93
N THR A 44 7.72 -8.23 -30.84
CA THR A 44 7.36 -7.92 -32.24
C THR A 44 5.91 -7.50 -32.43
N GLU A 45 5.05 -7.72 -31.42
CA GLU A 45 3.63 -7.38 -31.52
C GLU A 45 3.37 -5.87 -31.39
N PRO A 46 2.44 -5.31 -32.20
CA PRO A 46 1.99 -3.93 -32.01
C PRO A 46 1.33 -3.76 -30.64
N ARG A 47 1.54 -2.58 -30.03
CA ARG A 47 1.12 -2.27 -28.65
C ARG A 47 0.21 -1.07 -28.60
N GLN A 48 -0.71 -1.08 -27.66
CA GLN A 48 -1.54 0.05 -27.29
C GLN A 48 -1.55 0.24 -25.78
N GLU A 49 -1.28 1.45 -25.33
CA GLU A 49 -1.34 1.81 -23.93
C GLU A 49 -2.73 2.31 -23.51
N TYR A 50 -3.11 1.92 -22.29
CA TYR A 50 -4.33 2.34 -21.63
C TYR A 50 -3.95 2.82 -20.23
N VAL A 51 -4.15 4.11 -19.96
CA VAL A 51 -3.71 4.75 -18.71
C VAL A 51 -4.89 5.43 -18.03
N ASP A 52 -5.15 5.02 -16.78
CA ASP A 52 -6.07 5.71 -15.87
C ASP A 52 -5.23 6.43 -14.80
N ASP A 53 -4.71 7.62 -15.16
CA ASP A 53 -3.93 8.49 -14.29
C ASP A 53 -4.78 9.69 -13.81
N GLY A 54 -4.66 10.07 -12.52
CA GLY A 54 -5.19 11.32 -12.00
C GLY A 54 -6.69 11.38 -11.71
N TYR A 55 -7.41 10.28 -11.68
CA TYR A 55 -8.78 10.26 -11.14
C TYR A 55 -8.73 10.18 -9.62
N SER A 56 -8.99 11.31 -8.94
CA SER A 56 -9.10 11.42 -7.48
C SER A 56 -9.99 10.32 -6.90
N GLY A 57 -9.64 9.82 -5.71
CA GLY A 57 -10.19 8.64 -5.06
C GLY A 57 -11.71 8.50 -4.88
N THR A 58 -12.49 9.43 -5.42
CA THR A 58 -13.96 9.42 -5.45
C THR A 58 -14.54 9.02 -6.81
N SER A 59 -13.77 9.07 -7.91
CA SER A 59 -14.28 8.67 -9.23
C SER A 59 -14.18 7.15 -9.43
N THR A 60 -15.34 6.51 -9.52
CA THR A 60 -15.48 5.09 -9.92
C THR A 60 -15.21 4.87 -11.41
N SER A 61 -15.00 5.93 -12.19
CA SER A 61 -14.79 5.87 -13.62
C SER A 61 -13.37 5.43 -13.98
N ARG A 62 -13.25 4.42 -14.83
CA ARG A 62 -11.99 3.88 -15.40
C ARG A 62 -12.11 3.91 -16.94
N PRO A 63 -12.05 5.09 -17.56
CA PRO A 63 -12.34 5.21 -19.00
C PRO A 63 -11.32 4.46 -19.87
N ALA A 64 -10.05 4.41 -19.48
CA ALA A 64 -9.05 3.66 -20.21
C ALA A 64 -9.26 2.14 -20.06
N PHE A 65 -9.62 1.69 -18.87
CA PHE A 65 -10.00 0.29 -18.65
C PHE A 65 -11.21 -0.12 -19.50
N GLN A 66 -12.24 0.71 -19.53
CA GLN A 66 -13.44 0.44 -20.35
C GLN A 66 -13.09 0.34 -21.84
N ARG A 67 -12.23 1.22 -22.34
CA ARG A 67 -11.73 1.16 -23.73
C ARG A 67 -10.91 -0.10 -23.98
N LEU A 68 -10.03 -0.49 -23.06
CA LEU A 68 -9.26 -1.74 -23.14
C LEU A 68 -10.19 -2.96 -23.30
N ILE A 69 -11.22 -3.05 -22.44
CA ILE A 69 -12.18 -4.16 -22.48
C ILE A 69 -13.00 -4.14 -23.78
N GLN A 70 -13.43 -2.97 -24.23
CA GLN A 70 -14.14 -2.84 -25.52
C GLN A 70 -13.26 -3.27 -26.69
N ASP A 71 -12.00 -2.84 -26.75
CA ASP A 71 -11.06 -3.23 -27.80
C ASP A 71 -10.71 -4.74 -27.74
N ALA A 72 -10.75 -5.35 -26.55
CA ALA A 72 -10.63 -6.80 -26.39
C ALA A 72 -11.88 -7.53 -26.92
N GLN A 73 -13.08 -7.03 -26.63
CA GLN A 73 -14.34 -7.57 -27.17
C GLN A 73 -14.41 -7.44 -28.70
N ASP A 74 -13.94 -6.32 -29.25
CA ASP A 74 -13.83 -6.10 -30.70
C ASP A 74 -12.74 -6.99 -31.37
N GLY A 75 -11.99 -7.76 -30.59
CA GLY A 75 -10.94 -8.64 -31.09
C GLY A 75 -9.65 -7.93 -31.52
N LYS A 76 -9.52 -6.62 -31.26
CA LYS A 76 -8.31 -5.82 -31.54
C LYS A 76 -7.17 -6.19 -30.59
N ILE A 77 -7.48 -6.39 -29.30
CA ILE A 77 -6.52 -6.79 -28.26
C ILE A 77 -6.63 -8.31 -28.06
N LYS A 78 -5.49 -8.99 -28.17
CA LYS A 78 -5.35 -10.42 -27.96
C LYS A 78 -4.54 -10.78 -26.72
N THR A 79 -3.73 -9.82 -26.23
CA THR A 79 -2.93 -9.99 -25.02
C THR A 79 -3.05 -8.76 -24.17
N ILE A 80 -3.37 -8.91 -22.90
CA ILE A 80 -3.41 -7.82 -21.91
C ILE A 80 -2.25 -8.06 -20.93
N ILE A 81 -1.44 -7.01 -20.70
CA ILE A 81 -0.31 -7.04 -19.78
C ILE A 81 -0.45 -5.94 -18.74
N VAL A 82 -0.33 -6.32 -17.47
CA VAL A 82 -0.36 -5.40 -16.33
C VAL A 82 0.83 -5.64 -15.42
N LYS A 83 1.17 -4.65 -14.58
CA LYS A 83 2.20 -4.82 -13.57
C LYS A 83 1.83 -5.91 -12.55
N ASP A 84 0.64 -5.79 -11.98
CA ASP A 84 0.08 -6.70 -10.99
C ASP A 84 -1.46 -6.69 -11.04
N PHE A 85 -2.10 -7.71 -10.45
CA PHE A 85 -3.57 -7.81 -10.43
C PHE A 85 -4.25 -6.61 -9.78
N SER A 86 -3.60 -5.97 -8.80
CA SER A 86 -4.20 -4.82 -8.10
C SER A 86 -4.35 -3.59 -9.01
N ARG A 87 -3.59 -3.52 -10.09
CA ARG A 87 -3.74 -2.48 -11.12
C ARG A 87 -4.90 -2.79 -12.06
N PHE A 88 -5.14 -4.07 -12.33
CA PHE A 88 -6.20 -4.51 -13.22
C PHE A 88 -7.58 -4.44 -12.57
N ALA A 89 -7.79 -5.12 -11.45
CA ALA A 89 -9.09 -5.21 -10.77
C ALA A 89 -9.08 -4.47 -9.42
N ARG A 90 -10.28 -4.04 -8.98
CA ARG A 90 -10.47 -3.40 -7.68
C ARG A 90 -10.67 -4.41 -6.57
N ASP A 91 -11.34 -5.51 -6.91
CA ASP A 91 -11.58 -6.61 -6.00
C ASP A 91 -11.37 -7.96 -6.71
N TYR A 92 -11.38 -9.01 -5.93
CA TYR A 92 -11.12 -10.38 -6.41
C TYR A 92 -12.29 -10.94 -7.21
N ILE A 93 -13.53 -10.47 -7.00
CA ILE A 93 -14.71 -10.93 -7.73
C ILE A 93 -14.62 -10.41 -9.17
N GLU A 94 -14.31 -9.12 -9.34
CA GLU A 94 -14.07 -8.51 -10.65
C GLU A 94 -12.93 -9.24 -11.38
N ALA A 95 -11.78 -9.47 -10.68
CA ALA A 95 -10.65 -10.20 -11.25
C ALA A 95 -11.02 -11.62 -11.69
N GLY A 96 -11.72 -12.37 -10.83
CA GLY A 96 -12.15 -13.75 -11.11
C GLY A 96 -13.06 -13.82 -12.34
N ASP A 97 -14.03 -12.95 -12.44
CA ASP A 97 -14.97 -12.92 -13.59
C ASP A 97 -14.23 -12.71 -14.92
N TYR A 98 -13.25 -11.77 -14.95
CA TYR A 98 -12.44 -11.58 -16.15
C TYR A 98 -11.56 -12.77 -16.48
N MET A 99 -10.88 -13.36 -15.48
CA MET A 99 -9.93 -14.44 -15.69
C MET A 99 -10.61 -15.78 -16.02
N GLU A 100 -11.72 -16.10 -15.36
CA GLU A 100 -12.38 -17.42 -15.49
C GLU A 100 -13.41 -17.46 -16.62
N ARG A 101 -14.01 -16.32 -16.96
CA ARG A 101 -15.13 -16.29 -17.90
C ARG A 101 -14.87 -15.40 -19.11
N ILE A 102 -14.55 -14.13 -18.90
CA ILE A 102 -14.56 -13.13 -19.99
C ILE A 102 -13.37 -13.34 -20.91
N PHE A 103 -12.13 -13.38 -20.38
CA PHE A 103 -10.94 -13.52 -21.22
C PHE A 103 -10.82 -14.86 -21.94
N PRO A 104 -11.13 -16.01 -21.29
CA PRO A 104 -11.19 -17.28 -22.02
C PRO A 104 -12.22 -17.27 -23.15
N LEU A 105 -13.42 -16.68 -22.92
CA LEU A 105 -14.44 -16.54 -23.95
C LEU A 105 -14.00 -15.70 -25.14
N LEU A 106 -13.26 -14.59 -24.87
CA LEU A 106 -12.73 -13.69 -25.89
C LEU A 106 -11.43 -14.19 -26.53
N GLY A 107 -10.83 -15.27 -26.03
CA GLY A 107 -9.52 -15.75 -26.47
C GLY A 107 -8.39 -14.75 -26.16
N VAL A 108 -8.49 -14.00 -25.05
CA VAL A 108 -7.52 -13.00 -24.62
C VAL A 108 -6.55 -13.63 -23.63
N ARG A 109 -5.24 -13.56 -23.94
CA ARG A 109 -4.15 -13.90 -23.02
C ARG A 109 -3.98 -12.79 -22.00
N PHE A 110 -3.95 -13.09 -20.71
CA PHE A 110 -3.70 -12.14 -19.65
C PHE A 110 -2.40 -12.45 -18.92
N ILE A 111 -1.58 -11.40 -18.73
CA ILE A 111 -0.28 -11.49 -18.08
C ILE A 111 -0.19 -10.47 -16.94
N SER A 112 0.12 -10.95 -15.74
CA SER A 112 0.46 -10.12 -14.57
C SER A 112 1.92 -10.35 -14.22
N VAL A 113 2.76 -9.30 -14.41
CA VAL A 113 4.22 -9.45 -14.40
C VAL A 113 4.73 -9.77 -12.99
N ASN A 114 4.35 -8.99 -11.98
CA ASN A 114 4.83 -9.17 -10.60
C ASN A 114 4.23 -10.42 -9.93
N ASP A 115 3.02 -10.80 -10.33
CA ASP A 115 2.37 -11.99 -9.78
C ASP A 115 2.84 -13.29 -10.46
N GLY A 116 3.67 -13.18 -11.51
CA GLY A 116 4.16 -14.33 -12.27
C GLY A 116 3.05 -15.11 -12.99
N TYR A 117 1.92 -14.47 -13.26
CA TYR A 117 0.76 -15.10 -13.88
C TYR A 117 0.73 -14.86 -15.38
N ASP A 118 0.50 -15.93 -16.15
CA ASP A 118 0.34 -15.88 -17.60
C ASP A 118 -0.67 -16.95 -18.04
N SER A 119 -1.85 -16.53 -18.48
CA SER A 119 -2.91 -17.44 -18.90
C SER A 119 -2.56 -18.24 -20.16
N GLY A 120 -1.62 -17.76 -20.99
CA GLY A 120 -1.18 -18.48 -22.20
C GLY A 120 -0.23 -19.66 -21.92
N MET A 121 0.52 -19.62 -20.80
CA MET A 121 1.40 -20.72 -20.37
C MET A 121 0.66 -21.82 -19.61
N GLN A 122 -0.57 -21.54 -19.15
CA GLN A 122 -1.38 -22.44 -18.35
C GLN A 122 -2.36 -23.28 -19.19
N ALA A 123 -2.13 -23.43 -20.50
CA ALA A 123 -2.97 -24.20 -21.42
C ALA A 123 -3.05 -25.72 -21.09
N GLY A 124 -2.69 -26.14 -19.89
CA GLY A 124 -2.82 -27.47 -19.34
C GLY A 124 -3.25 -27.42 -17.89
N ASN A 125 -4.57 -27.36 -17.62
CA ASN A 125 -5.23 -27.71 -16.33
C ASN A 125 -4.62 -27.18 -15.01
N ASP A 126 -3.78 -26.15 -14.99
CA ASP A 126 -3.25 -25.63 -13.73
C ASP A 126 -4.11 -24.49 -13.17
N VAL A 127 -5.31 -24.86 -12.71
CA VAL A 127 -6.22 -24.02 -11.91
C VAL A 127 -5.50 -23.48 -10.66
N ARG A 128 -4.43 -24.13 -10.21
CA ARG A 128 -3.66 -23.76 -9.01
C ARG A 128 -2.97 -22.39 -9.14
N GLY A 129 -2.46 -22.04 -10.32
CA GLY A 129 -1.80 -20.74 -10.54
C GLY A 129 -2.77 -19.57 -10.39
N LEU A 130 -3.98 -19.70 -10.95
CA LEU A 130 -5.04 -18.70 -10.80
C LEU A 130 -5.53 -18.63 -9.35
N GLU A 131 -5.74 -19.77 -8.69
CA GLU A 131 -6.16 -19.85 -7.29
C GLU A 131 -5.15 -19.17 -6.36
N VAL A 132 -3.85 -19.37 -6.57
CA VAL A 132 -2.77 -18.72 -5.81
C VAL A 132 -2.76 -17.21 -6.06
N ALA A 133 -2.88 -16.78 -7.32
CA ALA A 133 -2.92 -15.36 -7.66
C ALA A 133 -4.14 -14.66 -7.03
N ILE A 134 -5.32 -15.27 -7.11
CA ILE A 134 -6.54 -14.76 -6.46
C ILE A 134 -6.39 -14.74 -4.94
N LYS A 135 -5.85 -15.78 -4.31
CA LYS A 135 -5.57 -15.81 -2.88
C LYS A 135 -4.63 -14.68 -2.46
N ASN A 136 -3.60 -14.37 -3.24
CA ASN A 136 -2.68 -13.27 -2.96
C ASN A 136 -3.37 -11.91 -3.02
N ILE A 137 -4.27 -11.71 -3.98
CA ILE A 137 -5.10 -10.48 -4.07
C ILE A 137 -6.01 -10.36 -2.85
N ILE A 138 -6.69 -11.44 -2.47
CA ILE A 138 -7.58 -11.47 -1.30
C ILE A 138 -6.79 -11.10 -0.04
N ASN A 139 -5.63 -11.73 0.17
CA ASN A 139 -4.81 -11.48 1.35
C ASN A 139 -4.30 -10.03 1.40
N ALA A 140 -3.87 -9.47 0.26
CA ALA A 140 -3.43 -8.09 0.16
C ALA A 140 -4.57 -7.08 0.40
N SER A 141 -5.76 -7.35 -0.13
CA SER A 141 -6.95 -6.54 0.08
C SER A 141 -7.42 -6.59 1.54
N TYR A 142 -7.50 -7.80 2.09
CA TYR A 142 -7.88 -8.01 3.48
C TYR A 142 -6.94 -7.29 4.47
N SER A 143 -5.63 -7.35 4.22
CA SER A 143 -4.63 -6.65 5.05
C SER A 143 -4.81 -5.13 5.03
N ARG A 144 -5.11 -4.54 3.86
CA ARG A 144 -5.37 -3.10 3.72
C ARG A 144 -6.66 -2.69 4.43
N ASP A 145 -7.74 -3.43 4.22
CA ASP A 145 -9.03 -3.15 4.86
C ASP A 145 -8.94 -3.28 6.39
N LEU A 146 -8.21 -4.30 6.86
CA LEU A 146 -7.97 -4.49 8.29
C LEU A 146 -7.15 -3.33 8.87
N SER A 147 -6.07 -2.92 8.20
CA SER A 147 -5.25 -1.77 8.61
C SER A 147 -6.07 -0.48 8.66
N ALA A 148 -6.91 -0.23 7.65
CA ALA A 148 -7.78 0.93 7.63
C ALA A 148 -8.81 0.92 8.77
N LYS A 149 -9.40 -0.23 9.07
CA LYS A 149 -10.35 -0.40 10.18
C LYS A 149 -9.68 -0.19 11.54
N ILE A 150 -8.46 -0.76 11.72
CA ILE A 150 -7.68 -0.57 12.95
C ILE A 150 -7.33 0.91 13.11
N ALA A 151 -6.79 1.57 12.09
CA ALA A 151 -6.44 2.99 12.15
C ALA A 151 -7.66 3.88 12.45
N ALA A 152 -8.82 3.57 11.86
CA ALA A 152 -10.06 4.28 12.15
C ALA A 152 -10.53 4.09 13.61
N ALA A 153 -10.44 2.86 14.12
CA ALA A 153 -10.78 2.56 15.52
C ALA A 153 -9.82 3.26 16.48
N ASP A 154 -8.52 3.21 16.21
CA ASP A 154 -7.48 3.90 16.99
C ASP A 154 -7.72 5.41 17.01
N HIS A 155 -8.05 6.01 15.86
CA HIS A 155 -8.34 7.43 15.77
C HIS A 155 -9.56 7.85 16.61
N VAL A 156 -10.61 7.03 16.64
CA VAL A 156 -11.78 7.25 17.49
C VAL A 156 -11.41 7.18 18.97
N MET A 157 -10.58 6.21 19.36
CA MET A 157 -10.13 6.06 20.74
C MET A 157 -9.21 7.21 21.16
N GLN A 158 -8.28 7.63 20.29
CA GLN A 158 -7.41 8.79 20.51
C GLN A 158 -8.21 10.09 20.68
N LYS A 159 -9.27 10.30 19.89
CA LYS A 159 -10.17 11.45 20.06
C LYS A 159 -10.91 11.45 21.41
N LYS A 160 -11.10 10.29 22.01
CA LYS A 160 -11.64 10.16 23.37
C LYS A 160 -10.58 10.35 24.46
N GLY A 161 -9.34 10.64 24.09
CA GLY A 161 -8.22 10.81 25.02
C GLY A 161 -7.66 9.50 25.56
N MET A 162 -7.95 8.37 24.92
CA MET A 162 -7.45 7.06 25.34
C MET A 162 -6.01 6.86 24.88
N TYR A 163 -5.16 6.35 25.74
CA TYR A 163 -3.78 5.99 25.41
C TYR A 163 -3.75 4.60 24.78
N LEU A 164 -3.20 4.49 23.58
CA LEU A 164 -3.12 3.24 22.82
C LEU A 164 -1.70 2.71 22.64
N GLY A 165 -0.69 3.41 23.17
CA GLY A 165 0.71 3.01 23.02
C GLY A 165 1.04 1.75 23.81
N GLY A 166 1.80 0.84 23.21
CA GLY A 166 2.29 -0.37 23.88
C GLY A 166 3.34 -0.08 24.97
N TYR A 167 4.15 0.95 24.79
CA TYR A 167 5.18 1.38 25.74
C TYR A 167 4.80 2.73 26.36
N ARG A 168 4.80 2.80 27.67
CA ARG A 168 4.48 4.03 28.41
C ARG A 168 5.65 5.00 28.31
N PRO A 169 5.39 6.28 27.99
CA PRO A 169 6.44 7.29 28.03
C PRO A 169 7.03 7.43 29.43
N PHE A 170 8.34 7.69 29.52
CA PHE A 170 8.99 7.95 30.79
C PHE A 170 8.31 9.13 31.52
N GLY A 171 8.06 8.98 32.81
CA GLY A 171 7.32 9.95 33.62
C GLY A 171 5.83 9.62 33.81
N PHE A 172 5.36 8.52 33.19
CA PHE A 172 3.98 8.06 33.32
C PHE A 172 3.90 6.62 33.77
N LEU A 173 2.87 6.32 34.58
CA LEU A 173 2.47 4.98 35.02
C LEU A 173 1.09 4.64 34.43
N PRO A 174 0.71 3.35 34.34
CA PRO A 174 -0.63 2.96 33.99
C PRO A 174 -1.59 3.32 35.14
N ASP A 175 -2.78 3.73 34.81
CA ASP A 175 -3.86 3.77 35.80
C ASP A 175 -4.24 2.32 36.17
N PRO A 176 -4.27 1.95 37.48
CA PRO A 176 -4.66 0.62 37.89
C PRO A 176 -6.09 0.19 37.50
N ASN A 177 -6.96 1.16 37.28
CA ASN A 177 -8.38 0.94 36.97
C ASN A 177 -8.70 1.08 35.48
N ASP A 178 -7.80 1.67 34.68
CA ASP A 178 -8.04 1.91 33.25
C ASP A 178 -6.74 1.80 32.45
N CYS A 179 -6.59 0.72 31.72
CA CYS A 179 -5.38 0.45 30.92
C CYS A 179 -5.14 1.50 29.79
N HIS A 180 -6.14 2.28 29.43
CA HIS A 180 -6.06 3.35 28.44
C HIS A 180 -5.78 4.74 29.04
N LYS A 181 -5.55 4.81 30.35
CA LYS A 181 -5.14 6.03 31.04
C LYS A 181 -3.73 5.95 31.55
N LEU A 182 -3.09 7.11 31.52
CA LEU A 182 -1.78 7.30 32.12
C LEU A 182 -1.91 8.24 33.33
N ILE A 183 -1.29 7.86 34.43
CA ILE A 183 -1.09 8.71 35.62
C ILE A 183 0.35 9.15 35.69
N LEU A 184 0.61 10.30 36.31
CA LEU A 184 1.95 10.80 36.49
C LEU A 184 2.73 9.92 37.48
N ASP A 185 3.93 9.51 37.09
CA ASP A 185 4.91 8.94 38.02
C ASP A 185 5.43 10.05 38.94
N PRO A 186 5.26 9.96 40.28
CA PRO A 186 5.63 11.03 41.20
C PRO A 186 7.13 11.38 41.18
N VAL A 187 7.97 10.40 40.83
CA VAL A 187 9.43 10.54 40.79
C VAL A 187 9.88 10.90 39.39
N ALA A 188 9.57 10.07 38.42
CA ALA A 188 10.07 10.22 37.05
C ALA A 188 9.52 11.47 36.35
N SER A 189 8.30 11.92 36.64
CA SER A 189 7.73 13.12 36.03
C SER A 189 8.50 14.41 36.37
N ARG A 190 9.17 14.48 37.52
CA ARG A 190 10.02 15.61 37.90
C ARG A 190 11.23 15.73 36.94
N TYR A 191 11.82 14.63 36.57
CA TYR A 191 12.95 14.61 35.60
C TYR A 191 12.47 15.02 34.21
N VAL A 192 11.27 14.59 33.80
CA VAL A 192 10.70 15.01 32.53
C VAL A 192 10.53 16.52 32.48
N ARG A 193 9.95 17.13 33.52
CA ARG A 193 9.82 18.60 33.63
C ARG A 193 11.18 19.29 33.57
N LEU A 194 12.15 18.81 34.32
CA LEU A 194 13.51 19.37 34.32
C LEU A 194 14.14 19.30 32.92
N ILE A 195 13.95 18.21 32.19
CA ILE A 195 14.43 18.04 30.80
C ILE A 195 13.83 19.12 29.90
N PHE A 196 12.51 19.34 29.99
CA PHE A 196 11.83 20.37 29.19
C PHE A 196 12.27 21.79 29.59
N GLU A 197 12.43 22.09 30.85
CA GLU A 197 12.93 23.40 31.34
C GLU A 197 14.33 23.67 30.80
N LEU A 198 15.25 22.70 30.88
CA LEU A 198 16.59 22.83 30.33
C LEU A 198 16.60 23.01 28.81
N ALA A 199 15.70 22.32 28.11
CA ALA A 199 15.56 22.48 26.65
C ALA A 199 15.07 23.87 26.28
N LEU A 200 14.10 24.43 27.03
CA LEU A 200 13.59 25.79 26.83
C LEU A 200 14.68 26.88 27.11
N GLN A 201 15.64 26.57 27.98
CA GLN A 201 16.81 27.41 28.23
C GLN A 201 17.88 27.33 27.11
N GLY A 202 17.65 26.57 26.06
CA GLY A 202 18.55 26.43 24.92
C GLY A 202 19.67 25.40 25.09
N ASN A 203 19.63 24.57 26.14
CA ASN A 203 20.64 23.54 26.34
C ASN A 203 20.56 22.46 25.27
N ARG A 204 21.72 21.96 24.80
CA ARG A 204 21.81 20.88 23.85
C ARG A 204 21.42 19.54 24.49
N THR A 205 20.86 18.62 23.72
CA THR A 205 20.39 17.29 24.17
C THR A 205 21.48 16.50 24.92
N GLY A 206 22.73 16.54 24.48
CA GLY A 206 23.86 15.89 25.15
C GLY A 206 24.20 16.49 26.53
N THR A 207 23.96 17.80 26.75
CA THR A 207 24.10 18.46 28.04
C THR A 207 22.94 18.08 28.95
N ILE A 208 21.74 18.10 28.44
CA ILE A 208 20.51 17.73 29.18
C ILE A 208 20.60 16.27 29.67
N ALA A 209 21.10 15.35 28.84
CA ALA A 209 21.21 13.93 29.20
C ALA A 209 22.17 13.68 30.39
N LYS A 210 23.19 14.52 30.57
CA LYS A 210 24.16 14.38 31.68
C LYS A 210 23.62 14.85 33.03
N ILE A 211 22.75 15.85 33.04
CA ILE A 211 22.22 16.47 34.26
C ILE A 211 21.30 15.51 35.04
N PRO A 212 20.26 14.87 34.44
CA PRO A 212 19.42 13.93 35.16
C PRO A 212 20.19 12.72 35.70
N VAL A 213 21.21 12.21 34.98
CA VAL A 213 22.03 11.08 35.45
C VAL A 213 22.78 11.43 36.73
N SER A 214 23.34 12.64 36.86
CA SER A 214 24.00 13.07 38.07
C SER A 214 23.06 13.17 39.28
N TYR A 215 21.79 13.56 39.06
CA TYR A 215 20.78 13.61 40.12
C TYR A 215 20.27 12.22 40.52
N THR A 216 20.13 11.27 39.59
CA THR A 216 19.68 9.90 39.92
C THR A 216 20.72 9.12 40.70
N HIS A 217 22.01 9.35 40.48
CA HIS A 217 23.08 8.73 41.26
C HIS A 217 23.20 9.25 42.72
N LEU A 218 22.68 10.45 42.99
CA LEU A 218 22.69 11.05 44.31
C LEU A 218 21.47 10.68 45.18
N THR A 219 20.43 10.07 44.61
CA THR A 219 19.13 9.84 45.26
C THR A 219 18.69 8.38 45.33
N LEU A 220 19.46 7.41 44.86
CA LEU A 220 19.20 6.00 45.11
C LEU A 220 19.69 5.64 46.52
N PRO A 221 18.79 5.30 47.47
CA PRO A 221 19.22 4.73 48.73
C PRO A 221 19.87 3.37 48.46
N THR A 222 21.03 3.16 48.97
CA THR A 222 21.75 1.88 49.05
C THR A 222 20.94 0.87 49.83
#